data_a957d0a2f3a7405eeac9b7feda14e114
#
_entry.id   a957d0a2f3a7405eeac9b7feda14e114
#
_cell.length_a   1.000
_cell.length_b   1.000
_cell.length_c   1.000
_cell.angle_alpha   90.00
_cell.angle_beta   90.00
_cell.angle_gamma   90.00
#
_symmetry.space_group_name_H-M   'P 1'
#
loop_
_entity.id
_entity.type
_entity.pdbx_description
1 polymer ?
#
loop_
_entity_poly.entity_id
_entity_poly.type
_entity_poly.pdbx_seq_one_letter_code
_entity_poly.pdbx_strand_id
1 'polypeptide(L)'
;MMPIIWLTFFSFIIFISSEVFADRYKEPLYEIEKKSNLIYASNVPHLTNKHFVTSLATGLRLPSENIPSLYFYQNSNEITYENLHFDLYQPKNDTTNDRPLVIVVHGGAFVSGSKNDLNQPIIGYCDSLAARGYVVASIDYRVGLILKPQKNQLIIDSLDFKRAIQWGVLDLQRAIHHFKTHAQKYKINPNRIFVIGNSSGAILALHSAMEKDGRVRGTVSLWGATIDSSCTKKITAPILLIHGTNDKIIPFTKGKMLNLDSAKRQNRFMLGYASAASAFNINFSSPTFYGGYVIDSILTQNRIVHETYFVDGLGHDFYDREPYKTNVIKRIVEFLYKYIQFR
;
A
#
# COMPACT_ATOMS: atom_id res chain seq x y z
N MET A 1 -13.93 28.39 54.63
CA MET A 1 -14.20 28.90 53.29
C MET A 1 -13.12 28.42 52.33
N MET A 2 -13.12 27.15 51.99
CA MET A 2 -12.19 26.54 51.01
C MET A 2 -12.75 25.21 50.51
N PRO A 3 -13.67 25.23 49.53
CA PRO A 3 -13.75 24.06 48.63
C PRO A 3 -14.01 24.39 47.12
N ILE A 4 -14.07 25.68 46.72
CA ILE A 4 -14.52 25.99 45.34
C ILE A 4 -13.39 25.96 44.30
N ILE A 5 -12.13 26.15 44.71
CA ILE A 5 -10.99 26.21 43.76
C ILE A 5 -10.60 24.84 43.19
N TRP A 6 -10.82 23.76 43.94
CA TRP A 6 -10.47 22.40 43.48
C TRP A 6 -11.42 21.81 42.41
N LEU A 7 -12.71 22.18 42.44
CA LEU A 7 -13.65 21.69 41.46
C LEU A 7 -13.44 22.30 40.04
N THR A 8 -13.01 23.57 39.99
CA THR A 8 -12.74 24.24 38.72
C THR A 8 -11.44 23.71 38.07
N PHE A 9 -10.42 23.37 38.87
CA PHE A 9 -9.17 22.82 38.31
C PHE A 9 -9.35 21.39 37.79
N PHE A 10 -10.15 20.56 38.45
CA PHE A 10 -10.45 19.20 38.01
C PHE A 10 -11.35 19.18 36.74
N SER A 11 -12.30 20.10 36.66
CA SER A 11 -13.14 20.26 35.44
C SER A 11 -12.33 20.75 34.25
N PHE A 12 -11.33 21.64 34.46
CA PHE A 12 -10.47 22.12 33.38
C PHE A 12 -9.52 21.03 32.84
N ILE A 13 -8.94 20.20 33.74
CA ILE A 13 -8.09 19.07 33.33
C ILE A 13 -8.88 17.99 32.59
N ILE A 14 -10.11 17.71 33.01
CA ILE A 14 -11.00 16.75 32.32
C ILE A 14 -11.44 17.30 30.97
N PHE A 15 -11.68 18.60 30.83
CA PHE A 15 -12.06 19.23 29.57
C PHE A 15 -10.90 19.23 28.56
N ILE A 16 -9.68 19.58 28.97
CA ILE A 16 -8.50 19.53 28.11
C ILE A 16 -8.21 18.08 27.67
N SER A 17 -8.35 17.10 28.54
CA SER A 17 -8.14 15.70 28.19
C SER A 17 -9.21 15.17 27.22
N SER A 18 -10.47 15.64 27.33
CA SER A 18 -11.55 15.22 26.43
C SER A 18 -11.46 15.86 25.05
N GLU A 19 -11.03 17.11 24.92
CA GLU A 19 -10.80 17.76 23.62
C GLU A 19 -9.61 17.15 22.88
N VAL A 20 -8.49 16.93 23.56
CA VAL A 20 -7.31 16.26 22.96
C VAL A 20 -7.65 14.82 22.51
N PHE A 21 -8.54 14.12 23.22
CA PHE A 21 -9.02 12.81 22.81
C PHE A 21 -9.98 12.86 21.62
N ALA A 22 -10.78 13.93 21.48
CA ALA A 22 -11.72 14.08 20.39
C ALA A 22 -11.02 14.32 19.04
N ASP A 23 -9.84 14.96 19.04
CA ASP A 23 -9.07 15.28 17.83
C ASP A 23 -8.00 14.24 17.50
N ARG A 24 -7.67 13.35 18.43
CA ARG A 24 -6.75 12.24 18.19
C ARG A 24 -7.26 11.39 17.05
N TYR A 25 -6.35 10.99 16.17
CA TYR A 25 -6.59 10.25 14.94
C TYR A 25 -7.22 11.06 13.78
N LYS A 26 -7.58 12.33 14.01
CA LYS A 26 -8.03 13.26 12.98
C LYS A 26 -6.99 14.32 12.67
N GLU A 27 -6.49 14.98 13.72
CA GLU A 27 -5.58 16.12 13.59
C GLU A 27 -4.12 15.74 13.85
N PRO A 28 -3.15 16.38 13.16
CA PRO A 28 -1.73 16.10 13.34
C PRO A 28 -1.20 16.75 14.62
N LEU A 29 -1.31 16.05 15.74
CA LEU A 29 -0.99 16.52 17.09
C LEU A 29 0.41 16.14 17.57
N TYR A 30 1.12 15.27 16.85
CA TYR A 30 2.36 14.67 17.35
C TYR A 30 3.54 14.93 16.42
N GLU A 31 4.74 15.13 17.01
CA GLU A 31 6.00 14.87 16.32
C GLU A 31 6.14 13.36 16.08
N ILE A 32 6.91 13.00 15.06
CA ILE A 32 7.07 11.63 14.60
C ILE A 32 8.43 11.07 15.02
N GLU A 33 8.43 9.85 15.53
CA GLU A 33 9.63 9.02 15.67
C GLU A 33 9.63 7.96 14.59
N LYS A 34 10.75 7.80 13.87
CA LYS A 34 10.95 6.75 12.85
C LYS A 34 12.02 5.77 13.28
N LYS A 35 11.72 4.46 13.15
CA LYS A 35 12.70 3.36 13.29
C LYS A 35 12.75 2.59 11.99
N SER A 36 13.92 2.56 11.36
CA SER A 36 14.06 2.00 10.01
C SER A 36 14.63 0.58 10.04
N ASN A 37 14.31 -0.14 8.99
CA ASN A 37 14.92 -1.43 8.62
C ASN A 37 14.73 -2.54 9.68
N LEU A 38 13.58 -2.56 10.34
CA LEU A 38 13.19 -3.61 11.27
C LEU A 38 12.74 -4.86 10.51
N ILE A 39 12.94 -6.05 11.08
CA ILE A 39 12.59 -7.32 10.44
C ILE A 39 11.20 -7.77 10.92
N TYR A 40 10.31 -8.12 9.99
CA TYR A 40 9.02 -8.74 10.31
C TYR A 40 8.94 -10.22 9.92
N ALA A 41 9.77 -10.67 8.99
CA ALA A 41 9.89 -12.08 8.64
C ALA A 41 11.34 -12.41 8.28
N SER A 42 11.86 -13.54 8.79
CA SER A 42 13.21 -14.02 8.53
C SER A 42 13.17 -15.27 7.68
N ASN A 43 14.26 -15.49 6.92
CA ASN A 43 14.44 -16.69 6.10
C ASN A 43 13.28 -16.94 5.14
N VAL A 44 12.82 -15.90 4.46
CA VAL A 44 11.76 -16.02 3.46
C VAL A 44 12.36 -16.50 2.14
N PRO A 45 11.84 -17.59 1.54
CA PRO A 45 12.37 -18.11 0.29
C PRO A 45 12.18 -17.11 -0.86
N HIS A 46 13.23 -16.93 -1.64
CA HIS A 46 13.32 -15.95 -2.72
C HIS A 46 13.97 -16.59 -3.94
N LEU A 47 13.63 -16.17 -5.15
CA LEU A 47 14.36 -16.62 -6.34
C LEU A 47 15.74 -15.96 -6.39
N THR A 48 16.77 -16.75 -6.76
CA THR A 48 18.10 -16.23 -7.06
C THR A 48 18.15 -15.52 -8.41
N ASN A 49 19.24 -14.81 -8.69
CA ASN A 49 19.46 -14.08 -9.95
C ASN A 49 18.51 -12.90 -10.16
N LYS A 50 18.44 -11.98 -9.19
CA LYS A 50 17.87 -10.64 -9.41
C LYS A 50 18.75 -9.88 -10.42
N HIS A 51 18.23 -9.62 -11.62
CA HIS A 51 18.90 -8.69 -12.53
C HIS A 51 18.44 -7.26 -12.25
N PHE A 52 19.42 -6.42 -11.92
CA PHE A 52 19.22 -4.98 -11.82
C PHE A 52 19.26 -4.37 -13.22
N VAL A 53 18.16 -3.74 -13.63
CA VAL A 53 18.12 -2.97 -14.87
C VAL A 53 18.32 -1.47 -14.57
N THR A 54 19.36 -1.13 -13.80
CA THR A 54 19.73 0.26 -13.54
C THR A 54 20.56 0.89 -14.66
N SER A 55 21.23 0.07 -15.49
CA SER A 55 22.13 0.55 -16.56
C SER A 55 21.42 1.21 -17.74
N LEU A 56 20.12 1.13 -17.85
CA LEU A 56 19.32 1.83 -18.87
C LEU A 56 19.20 3.34 -18.65
N ALA A 57 19.36 3.79 -17.43
CA ALA A 57 19.31 5.21 -17.07
C ALA A 57 20.34 6.05 -17.82
N THR A 58 21.53 5.49 -18.02
CA THR A 58 22.66 6.17 -18.67
C THR A 58 22.44 6.39 -20.16
N GLY A 59 21.69 5.52 -20.85
CA GLY A 59 21.36 5.66 -22.27
C GLY A 59 20.22 6.64 -22.57
N LEU A 60 19.34 6.90 -21.61
CA LEU A 60 18.14 7.74 -21.79
C LEU A 60 18.29 9.20 -21.38
N ARG A 61 19.48 9.62 -20.91
CA ARG A 61 19.76 10.98 -20.38
C ARG A 61 18.77 11.44 -19.31
N LEU A 62 18.17 10.51 -18.56
CA LEU A 62 17.36 10.83 -17.39
C LEU A 62 18.27 10.88 -16.16
N PRO A 63 18.05 11.81 -15.21
CA PRO A 63 18.77 11.81 -13.95
C PRO A 63 18.64 10.46 -13.26
N SER A 64 19.76 9.82 -12.88
CA SER A 64 19.80 8.48 -12.30
C SER A 64 18.99 8.34 -11.00
N GLU A 65 18.83 9.44 -10.27
CA GLU A 65 18.06 9.54 -9.04
C GLU A 65 16.52 9.41 -9.23
N ASN A 66 16.03 9.56 -10.47
CA ASN A 66 14.60 9.51 -10.79
C ASN A 66 14.16 8.20 -11.46
N ILE A 67 15.07 7.22 -11.61
CA ILE A 67 14.72 5.94 -12.24
C ILE A 67 14.68 4.87 -11.15
N PRO A 68 13.50 4.29 -10.91
CA PRO A 68 13.38 3.20 -9.93
C PRO A 68 14.17 1.99 -10.39
N SER A 69 14.84 1.32 -9.44
CA SER A 69 15.44 0.02 -9.68
C SER A 69 14.37 -0.99 -10.05
N LEU A 70 14.55 -1.69 -11.17
CA LEU A 70 13.65 -2.73 -11.63
C LEU A 70 14.26 -4.10 -11.32
N TYR A 71 13.47 -4.98 -10.73
CA TYR A 71 13.89 -6.33 -10.32
C TYR A 71 13.23 -7.37 -11.23
N PHE A 72 14.06 -8.13 -11.92
CA PHE A 72 13.62 -9.28 -12.70
C PHE A 72 14.43 -10.51 -12.31
N TYR A 73 13.79 -11.67 -12.38
CA TYR A 73 14.45 -12.96 -12.21
C TYR A 73 14.66 -13.61 -13.56
N GLN A 74 15.86 -14.14 -13.79
CA GLN A 74 16.02 -15.14 -14.84
C GLN A 74 15.46 -16.46 -14.33
N ASN A 75 14.89 -17.27 -15.26
CA ASN A 75 14.27 -18.54 -14.95
C ASN A 75 15.22 -19.45 -14.17
N SER A 76 15.29 -19.28 -12.87
CA SER A 76 16.15 -20.00 -11.95
C SER A 76 15.30 -20.86 -11.04
N ASN A 77 15.67 -22.13 -10.89
CA ASN A 77 15.11 -23.03 -9.89
C ASN A 77 15.84 -22.91 -8.53
N GLU A 78 16.86 -22.07 -8.45
CA GLU A 78 17.60 -21.86 -7.23
C GLU A 78 16.87 -20.90 -6.32
N ILE A 79 16.76 -21.23 -5.05
CA ILE A 79 16.13 -20.46 -4.01
C ILE A 79 17.19 -19.97 -3.02
N THR A 80 17.17 -18.68 -2.72
CA THR A 80 17.86 -18.07 -1.60
C THR A 80 16.86 -17.65 -0.54
N TYR A 81 17.37 -17.23 0.62
CA TYR A 81 16.54 -16.80 1.74
C TYR A 81 16.92 -15.38 2.14
N GLU A 82 15.93 -14.53 2.27
CA GLU A 82 16.11 -13.11 2.65
C GLU A 82 15.19 -12.76 3.83
N ASN A 83 15.54 -11.69 4.55
CA ASN A 83 14.68 -11.11 5.54
C ASN A 83 13.78 -10.06 4.88
N LEU A 84 12.53 -9.96 5.35
CA LEU A 84 11.61 -8.90 4.95
C LEU A 84 11.57 -7.82 6.02
N HIS A 85 11.67 -6.56 5.59
CA HIS A 85 11.87 -5.42 6.46
C HIS A 85 10.68 -4.46 6.45
N PHE A 86 10.61 -3.64 7.49
CA PHE A 86 9.68 -2.52 7.58
C PHE A 86 10.32 -1.31 8.26
N ASP A 87 9.75 -0.14 7.98
CA ASP A 87 10.01 1.09 8.70
C ASP A 87 8.81 1.41 9.58
N LEU A 88 9.06 1.70 10.85
CA LEU A 88 8.05 2.00 11.85
C LEU A 88 8.01 3.50 12.11
N TYR A 89 6.84 4.10 11.97
CA TYR A 89 6.55 5.50 12.28
C TYR A 89 5.56 5.53 13.44
N GLN A 90 5.82 6.34 14.43
CA GLN A 90 4.93 6.45 15.59
C GLN A 90 4.99 7.85 16.20
N PRO A 91 3.94 8.25 16.96
CA PRO A 91 3.96 9.50 17.70
C PRO A 91 5.11 9.50 18.69
N LYS A 92 5.94 10.54 18.66
CA LYS A 92 7.04 10.73 19.59
C LYS A 92 6.50 11.03 20.98
N ASN A 93 7.10 10.45 22.02
CA ASN A 93 6.73 10.65 23.41
C ASN A 93 5.28 10.28 23.77
N ASP A 94 4.56 9.58 22.91
CA ASP A 94 3.21 9.09 23.19
C ASP A 94 3.24 7.83 24.04
N THR A 95 2.68 7.92 25.22
CA THR A 95 2.63 6.82 26.21
C THR A 95 1.41 5.91 26.02
N THR A 96 0.49 6.26 25.12
CA THR A 96 -0.73 5.51 24.89
C THR A 96 -0.43 4.09 24.42
N ASN A 97 -1.05 3.13 25.08
CA ASN A 97 -1.14 1.74 24.63
C ASN A 97 -2.41 1.55 23.80
N ASP A 98 -2.55 0.41 23.13
CA ASP A 98 -3.77 0.05 22.40
C ASP A 98 -4.06 0.93 21.17
N ARG A 99 -3.01 1.46 20.54
CA ARG A 99 -3.10 2.31 19.33
C ARG A 99 -3.51 1.49 18.10
N PRO A 100 -4.27 2.06 17.16
CA PRO A 100 -4.47 1.43 15.87
C PRO A 100 -3.14 1.38 15.08
N LEU A 101 -2.94 0.27 14.37
CA LEU A 101 -1.84 0.09 13.43
C LEU A 101 -2.32 0.28 12.00
N VAL A 102 -1.54 0.97 11.20
CA VAL A 102 -1.72 1.04 9.74
C VAL A 102 -0.49 0.42 9.06
N ILE A 103 -0.70 -0.64 8.30
CA ILE A 103 0.34 -1.24 7.45
C ILE A 103 0.23 -0.59 6.07
N VAL A 104 1.32 0.02 5.60
CA VAL A 104 1.40 0.68 4.28
C VAL A 104 2.22 -0.19 3.33
N VAL A 105 1.65 -0.48 2.16
CA VAL A 105 2.21 -1.39 1.14
C VAL A 105 2.48 -0.60 -0.13
N HIS A 106 3.74 -0.53 -0.54
CA HIS A 106 4.18 0.25 -1.68
C HIS A 106 3.70 -0.32 -3.03
N GLY A 107 3.64 0.52 -4.06
CA GLY A 107 3.43 0.15 -5.45
C GLY A 107 4.71 -0.32 -6.14
N GLY A 108 4.73 -0.25 -7.50
CA GLY A 108 5.91 -0.58 -8.31
C GLY A 108 5.73 -1.78 -9.23
N ALA A 109 4.48 -2.11 -9.57
CA ALA A 109 4.11 -3.13 -10.56
C ALA A 109 4.75 -4.51 -10.34
N PHE A 110 5.06 -4.86 -9.08
CA PHE A 110 5.74 -6.08 -8.65
C PHE A 110 7.20 -6.22 -9.10
N VAL A 111 7.80 -5.19 -9.65
CA VAL A 111 9.20 -5.22 -10.12
C VAL A 111 10.03 -4.09 -9.54
N SER A 112 9.44 -3.20 -8.74
CA SER A 112 10.14 -2.09 -8.09
C SER A 112 9.43 -1.64 -6.82
N GLY A 113 9.94 -0.57 -6.22
CA GLY A 113 9.42 0.01 -5.00
C GLY A 113 10.07 -0.57 -3.74
N SER A 114 9.93 0.16 -2.67
CA SER A 114 10.39 -0.20 -1.33
C SER A 114 9.59 0.54 -0.27
N LYS A 115 9.71 0.10 0.99
CA LYS A 115 9.07 0.73 2.15
C LYS A 115 9.42 2.20 2.36
N ASN A 116 10.49 2.71 1.72
CA ASN A 116 10.97 4.09 1.83
C ASN A 116 11.14 4.78 0.47
N ASP A 117 10.40 4.34 -0.54
CA ASP A 117 10.46 4.93 -1.89
C ASP A 117 9.88 6.36 -1.88
N LEU A 118 10.77 7.34 -2.06
CA LEU A 118 10.41 8.77 -2.08
C LEU A 118 9.63 9.18 -3.34
N ASN A 119 9.63 8.34 -4.38
CA ASN A 119 8.88 8.60 -5.62
C ASN A 119 7.41 8.16 -5.51
N GLN A 120 7.01 7.61 -4.36
CA GLN A 120 5.66 7.17 -4.10
C GLN A 120 5.03 7.95 -2.92
N PRO A 121 3.70 8.03 -2.85
CA PRO A 121 3.01 8.79 -1.80
C PRO A 121 3.10 8.16 -0.41
N ILE A 122 3.68 6.95 -0.29
CA ILE A 122 3.64 6.13 0.92
C ILE A 122 4.26 6.82 2.13
N ILE A 123 5.38 7.54 1.95
CA ILE A 123 6.05 8.25 3.05
C ILE A 123 5.14 9.35 3.60
N GLY A 124 4.52 10.15 2.70
CA GLY A 124 3.57 11.18 3.12
C GLY A 124 2.37 10.62 3.89
N TYR A 125 1.89 9.42 3.55
CA TYR A 125 0.85 8.74 4.32
C TYR A 125 1.37 8.29 5.69
N CYS A 126 2.57 7.71 5.76
CA CYS A 126 3.17 7.30 7.02
C CYS A 126 3.33 8.48 7.99
N ASP A 127 3.91 9.58 7.51
CA ASP A 127 4.11 10.78 8.31
C ASP A 127 2.77 11.39 8.75
N SER A 128 1.83 11.56 7.80
CA SER A 128 0.52 12.13 8.07
C SER A 128 -0.26 11.35 9.14
N LEU A 129 -0.23 10.03 9.09
CA LEU A 129 -0.96 9.18 10.02
C LEU A 129 -0.25 9.06 11.38
N ALA A 130 1.08 8.95 11.38
CA ALA A 130 1.85 8.92 12.63
C ALA A 130 1.68 10.22 13.43
N ALA A 131 1.70 11.38 12.74
CA ALA A 131 1.42 12.67 13.36
C ALA A 131 0.02 12.76 14.00
N ARG A 132 -0.92 11.90 13.60
CA ARG A 132 -2.27 11.82 14.14
C ARG A 132 -2.46 10.79 15.26
N GLY A 133 -1.40 10.09 15.65
CA GLY A 133 -1.46 9.15 16.76
C GLY A 133 -1.53 7.67 16.36
N TYR A 134 -1.54 7.35 15.07
CA TYR A 134 -1.43 5.97 14.61
C TYR A 134 -0.01 5.44 14.79
N VAL A 135 0.12 4.13 14.97
CA VAL A 135 1.37 3.43 14.66
C VAL A 135 1.31 3.03 13.20
N VAL A 136 2.36 3.32 12.43
CA VAL A 136 2.38 3.05 10.99
C VAL A 136 3.60 2.22 10.64
N ALA A 137 3.40 1.15 9.88
CA ALA A 137 4.45 0.28 9.39
C ALA A 137 4.46 0.28 7.86
N SER A 138 5.46 0.88 7.24
CA SER A 138 5.71 0.74 5.82
C SER A 138 6.55 -0.52 5.59
N ILE A 139 6.04 -1.47 4.81
CA ILE A 139 6.67 -2.79 4.64
C ILE A 139 7.29 -2.97 3.24
N ASP A 140 8.42 -3.68 3.18
CA ASP A 140 8.87 -4.33 1.96
C ASP A 140 8.11 -5.65 1.76
N TYR A 141 7.95 -6.08 0.53
CA TYR A 141 7.49 -7.41 0.15
C TYR A 141 8.33 -7.91 -1.03
N ARG A 142 8.31 -9.21 -1.30
CA ARG A 142 9.08 -9.77 -2.41
C ARG A 142 8.63 -9.21 -3.75
N VAL A 143 9.51 -8.48 -4.41
CA VAL A 143 9.33 -7.94 -5.76
C VAL A 143 10.18 -8.72 -6.75
N GLY A 144 9.75 -8.77 -8.01
CA GLY A 144 10.45 -9.38 -9.12
C GLY A 144 9.54 -10.27 -9.95
N LEU A 145 9.58 -10.08 -11.27
CA LEU A 145 8.91 -10.91 -12.26
C LEU A 145 9.94 -11.70 -13.04
N ILE A 146 9.57 -12.92 -13.46
CA ILE A 146 10.46 -13.81 -14.20
C ILE A 146 10.45 -13.43 -15.67
N LEU A 147 11.63 -13.12 -16.20
CA LEU A 147 11.85 -12.92 -17.63
C LEU A 147 12.10 -14.28 -18.30
N LYS A 148 11.21 -14.69 -19.20
CA LYS A 148 11.30 -15.93 -19.94
C LYS A 148 11.73 -15.64 -21.39
N PRO A 149 12.85 -16.19 -21.86
CA PRO A 149 13.23 -16.05 -23.26
C PRO A 149 12.23 -16.79 -24.17
N GLN A 150 11.73 -16.11 -25.21
CA GLN A 150 10.87 -16.70 -26.23
C GLN A 150 11.23 -16.15 -27.60
N LYS A 151 11.87 -16.97 -28.44
CA LYS A 151 12.39 -16.53 -29.75
C LYS A 151 13.28 -15.28 -29.60
N ASN A 152 12.88 -14.15 -30.17
CA ASN A 152 13.64 -12.90 -30.18
C ASN A 152 13.14 -11.89 -29.14
N GLN A 153 12.37 -12.29 -28.13
CA GLN A 153 11.83 -11.42 -27.10
C GLN A 153 11.89 -12.05 -25.72
N LEU A 154 11.78 -11.22 -24.69
CA LEU A 154 11.58 -11.63 -23.31
C LEU A 154 10.09 -11.52 -22.96
N ILE A 155 9.55 -12.52 -22.27
CA ILE A 155 8.14 -12.53 -21.88
C ILE A 155 8.01 -12.58 -20.38
N ILE A 156 7.07 -11.79 -19.86
CA ILE A 156 6.51 -11.93 -18.52
C ILE A 156 5.06 -12.39 -18.70
N ASP A 157 4.77 -13.60 -18.28
CA ASP A 157 3.45 -14.18 -18.48
C ASP A 157 2.49 -13.97 -17.31
N SER A 158 1.21 -14.27 -17.55
CA SER A 158 0.16 -14.09 -16.54
C SER A 158 0.29 -15.01 -15.33
N LEU A 159 0.98 -16.15 -15.44
CA LEU A 159 1.21 -17.07 -14.33
C LEU A 159 2.23 -16.47 -13.37
N ASP A 160 3.24 -15.79 -13.91
CA ASP A 160 4.24 -15.15 -13.08
C ASP A 160 3.69 -13.92 -12.34
N PHE A 161 2.81 -13.12 -12.97
CA PHE A 161 2.05 -12.10 -12.26
C PHE A 161 1.24 -12.68 -11.09
N LYS A 162 0.56 -13.81 -11.30
CA LYS A 162 -0.19 -14.49 -10.24
C LYS A 162 0.72 -14.94 -9.11
N ARG A 163 1.91 -15.49 -9.43
CA ARG A 163 2.94 -15.85 -8.45
C ARG A 163 3.38 -14.64 -7.63
N ALA A 164 3.70 -13.52 -8.30
CA ALA A 164 4.13 -12.30 -7.62
C ALA A 164 3.05 -11.75 -6.68
N ILE A 165 1.78 -11.77 -7.10
CA ILE A 165 0.64 -11.39 -6.25
C ILE A 165 0.55 -12.33 -5.03
N GLN A 166 0.60 -13.65 -5.24
CA GLN A 166 0.52 -14.63 -4.15
C GLN A 166 1.66 -14.45 -3.14
N TRP A 167 2.88 -14.23 -3.61
CA TRP A 167 4.02 -14.00 -2.74
C TRP A 167 3.89 -12.71 -1.93
N GLY A 168 3.48 -11.61 -2.58
CA GLY A 168 3.23 -10.34 -1.89
C GLY A 168 2.09 -10.43 -0.87
N VAL A 169 1.01 -11.17 -1.17
CA VAL A 169 -0.08 -11.44 -0.22
C VAL A 169 0.43 -12.23 0.99
N LEU A 170 1.21 -13.29 0.78
CA LEU A 170 1.81 -14.05 1.87
C LEU A 170 2.74 -13.20 2.73
N ASP A 171 3.50 -12.29 2.12
CA ASP A 171 4.38 -11.38 2.86
C ASP A 171 3.60 -10.37 3.69
N LEU A 172 2.53 -9.81 3.14
CA LEU A 172 1.62 -8.93 3.89
C LEU A 172 0.94 -9.67 5.05
N GLN A 173 0.54 -10.94 4.85
CA GLN A 173 -0.01 -11.77 5.93
C GLN A 173 1.03 -12.05 7.04
N ARG A 174 2.30 -12.28 6.67
CA ARG A 174 3.40 -12.39 7.65
C ARG A 174 3.55 -11.11 8.46
N ALA A 175 3.47 -9.94 7.80
CA ALA A 175 3.52 -8.66 8.50
C ALA A 175 2.33 -8.49 9.47
N ILE A 176 1.10 -8.78 9.03
CA ILE A 176 -0.09 -8.74 9.88
C ILE A 176 0.08 -9.67 11.09
N HIS A 177 0.54 -10.90 10.87
CA HIS A 177 0.79 -11.87 11.94
C HIS A 177 1.86 -11.38 12.90
N HIS A 178 2.99 -10.85 12.39
CA HIS A 178 4.06 -10.29 13.21
C HIS A 178 3.54 -9.20 14.15
N PHE A 179 2.76 -8.27 13.65
CA PHE A 179 2.23 -7.19 14.49
C PHE A 179 1.17 -7.68 15.48
N LYS A 180 0.32 -8.63 15.10
CA LYS A 180 -0.63 -9.24 16.04
C LYS A 180 0.09 -9.94 17.19
N THR A 181 1.12 -10.72 16.88
CA THR A 181 1.90 -11.47 17.88
C THR A 181 2.72 -10.55 18.79
N HIS A 182 3.22 -9.43 18.26
CA HIS A 182 4.06 -8.49 19.00
C HIS A 182 3.31 -7.19 19.39
N ALA A 183 1.98 -7.26 19.52
CA ALA A 183 1.16 -6.08 19.75
C ALA A 183 1.58 -5.26 20.98
N GLN A 184 1.95 -5.91 22.07
CA GLN A 184 2.45 -5.26 23.29
C GLN A 184 3.75 -4.50 23.04
N LYS A 185 4.70 -5.08 22.29
CA LYS A 185 5.99 -4.44 21.96
C LYS A 185 5.79 -3.12 21.21
N TYR A 186 4.81 -3.07 20.31
CA TYR A 186 4.51 -1.89 19.50
C TYR A 186 3.42 -1.00 20.11
N LYS A 187 2.88 -1.37 21.28
CA LYS A 187 1.78 -0.67 21.97
C LYS A 187 0.57 -0.48 21.06
N ILE A 188 0.21 -1.50 20.28
CA ILE A 188 -0.91 -1.49 19.34
C ILE A 188 -2.04 -2.42 19.79
N ASN A 189 -3.25 -2.16 19.27
CA ASN A 189 -4.37 -3.07 19.38
C ASN A 189 -4.36 -4.09 18.22
N PRO A 190 -4.20 -5.40 18.47
CA PRO A 190 -4.17 -6.41 17.43
C PRO A 190 -5.50 -6.54 16.64
N ASN A 191 -6.60 -5.98 17.16
CA ASN A 191 -7.90 -5.94 16.50
C ASN A 191 -8.17 -4.64 15.73
N ARG A 192 -7.23 -3.66 15.78
CA ARG A 192 -7.33 -2.36 15.10
C ARG A 192 -6.20 -2.20 14.10
N ILE A 193 -6.02 -3.19 13.23
CA ILE A 193 -5.02 -3.17 12.15
C ILE A 193 -5.72 -2.82 10.85
N PHE A 194 -5.22 -1.79 10.17
CA PHE A 194 -5.65 -1.37 8.84
C PHE A 194 -4.53 -1.62 7.83
N VAL A 195 -4.89 -1.79 6.57
CA VAL A 195 -3.94 -1.90 5.47
C VAL A 195 -4.23 -0.81 4.44
N ILE A 196 -3.20 -0.09 4.03
CA ILE A 196 -3.24 0.85 2.91
C ILE A 196 -2.26 0.38 1.86
N GLY A 197 -2.71 0.20 0.62
CA GLY A 197 -1.83 -0.11 -0.49
C GLY A 197 -2.07 0.82 -1.66
N ASN A 198 -1.02 1.12 -2.42
CA ASN A 198 -1.13 1.84 -3.68
C ASN A 198 -0.67 0.99 -4.87
N SER A 199 -1.37 1.09 -6.02
CA SER A 199 -1.00 0.37 -7.25
C SER A 199 -0.89 -1.15 -7.01
N SER A 200 0.26 -1.78 -7.29
CA SER A 200 0.49 -3.20 -6.96
C SER A 200 0.31 -3.50 -5.47
N GLY A 201 0.69 -2.59 -4.57
CA GLY A 201 0.42 -2.72 -3.13
C GLY A 201 -1.07 -2.71 -2.80
N ALA A 202 -1.89 -1.97 -3.55
CA ALA A 202 -3.35 -2.00 -3.41
C ALA A 202 -3.95 -3.33 -3.87
N ILE A 203 -3.38 -3.96 -4.90
CA ILE A 203 -3.74 -5.31 -5.31
C ILE A 203 -3.48 -6.29 -4.17
N LEU A 204 -2.30 -6.21 -3.53
CA LEU A 204 -1.96 -7.06 -2.38
C LEU A 204 -2.90 -6.82 -1.19
N ALA A 205 -3.20 -5.57 -0.88
CA ALA A 205 -4.12 -5.19 0.19
C ALA A 205 -5.53 -5.76 -0.02
N LEU A 206 -6.07 -5.64 -1.24
CA LEU A 206 -7.37 -6.23 -1.60
C LEU A 206 -7.38 -7.74 -1.49
N HIS A 207 -6.37 -8.43 -2.05
CA HIS A 207 -6.27 -9.88 -1.97
C HIS A 207 -6.10 -10.37 -0.52
N SER A 208 -5.31 -9.66 0.30
CA SER A 208 -5.17 -10.00 1.72
C SER A 208 -6.48 -9.85 2.50
N ALA A 209 -7.32 -8.85 2.16
CA ALA A 209 -8.63 -8.67 2.77
C ALA A 209 -9.63 -9.81 2.45
N MET A 210 -9.37 -10.58 1.39
CA MET A 210 -10.18 -11.74 0.99
C MET A 210 -9.82 -13.02 1.75
N GLU A 211 -8.67 -13.06 2.41
CA GLU A 211 -8.18 -14.23 3.14
C GLU A 211 -8.74 -14.27 4.57
N LYS A 212 -9.12 -15.49 5.03
CA LYS A 212 -9.70 -15.68 6.37
C LYS A 212 -8.76 -15.24 7.50
N ASP A 213 -7.46 -15.53 7.34
CA ASP A 213 -6.44 -15.27 8.37
C ASP A 213 -5.88 -13.83 8.31
N GLY A 214 -6.12 -13.14 7.20
CA GLY A 214 -5.74 -11.75 6.97
C GLY A 214 -6.72 -10.72 7.53
N ARG A 215 -7.60 -11.09 8.48
CA ARG A 215 -8.62 -10.19 9.01
C ARG A 215 -8.02 -8.93 9.59
N VAL A 216 -8.29 -7.82 8.90
CA VAL A 216 -7.93 -6.48 9.31
C VAL A 216 -9.19 -5.68 9.61
N ARG A 217 -9.02 -4.54 10.26
CA ARG A 217 -10.13 -3.65 10.64
C ARG A 217 -10.73 -2.92 9.45
N GLY A 218 -9.93 -2.67 8.43
CA GLY A 218 -10.32 -2.04 7.18
C GLY A 218 -9.16 -1.97 6.19
N THR A 219 -9.49 -1.80 4.92
CA THR A 219 -8.52 -1.77 3.82
C THR A 219 -8.73 -0.53 2.96
N VAL A 220 -7.66 0.16 2.61
CA VAL A 220 -7.66 1.26 1.65
C VAL A 220 -6.92 0.81 0.40
N SER A 221 -7.62 0.80 -0.73
CA SER A 221 -7.09 0.49 -2.05
C SER A 221 -6.96 1.77 -2.86
N LEU A 222 -5.72 2.20 -3.08
CA LEU A 222 -5.40 3.38 -3.89
C LEU A 222 -5.04 2.92 -5.30
N TRP A 223 -5.95 3.17 -6.26
CA TRP A 223 -5.84 2.74 -7.67
C TRP A 223 -5.41 1.28 -7.84
N GLY A 224 -6.04 0.40 -7.07
CA GLY A 224 -5.82 -1.04 -7.12
C GLY A 224 -6.83 -1.78 -7.98
N ALA A 225 -6.61 -3.10 -8.11
CA ALA A 225 -7.48 -4.03 -8.81
C ALA A 225 -7.40 -5.43 -8.20
N THR A 226 -8.25 -6.34 -8.63
CA THR A 226 -8.14 -7.78 -8.34
C THR A 226 -8.01 -8.59 -9.63
N ILE A 227 -7.36 -9.74 -9.55
CA ILE A 227 -7.35 -10.73 -10.66
C ILE A 227 -8.48 -11.76 -10.56
N ASP A 228 -9.17 -11.78 -9.43
CA ASP A 228 -10.31 -12.66 -9.19
C ASP A 228 -11.48 -11.89 -8.60
N SER A 229 -12.42 -11.51 -9.46
CA SER A 229 -13.61 -10.77 -9.04
C SER A 229 -14.56 -11.61 -8.18
N SER A 230 -14.49 -12.93 -8.23
CA SER A 230 -15.35 -13.80 -7.40
C SER A 230 -14.95 -13.78 -5.94
N CYS A 231 -13.67 -13.60 -5.65
CA CYS A 231 -13.13 -13.55 -4.29
C CYS A 231 -13.53 -12.29 -3.52
N THR A 232 -13.89 -11.18 -4.20
CA THR A 232 -14.33 -9.96 -3.53
C THR A 232 -15.55 -10.15 -2.63
N LYS A 233 -16.37 -11.16 -2.91
CA LYS A 233 -17.52 -11.53 -2.07
C LYS A 233 -17.14 -12.06 -0.68
N LYS A 234 -15.87 -12.45 -0.50
CA LYS A 234 -15.36 -12.99 0.79
C LYS A 234 -14.90 -11.87 1.73
N ILE A 235 -14.82 -10.65 1.26
CA ILE A 235 -14.40 -9.50 2.05
C ILE A 235 -15.45 -9.23 3.12
N THR A 236 -15.00 -9.11 4.36
CA THR A 236 -15.88 -8.83 5.51
C THR A 236 -15.53 -7.51 6.19
N ALA A 237 -14.31 -6.98 5.97
CA ALA A 237 -13.89 -5.70 6.51
C ALA A 237 -14.28 -4.55 5.58
N PRO A 238 -14.57 -3.35 6.11
CA PRO A 238 -14.79 -2.15 5.31
C PRO A 238 -13.65 -1.85 4.35
N ILE A 239 -13.97 -1.37 3.15
CA ILE A 239 -12.98 -0.97 2.13
C ILE A 239 -13.23 0.47 1.69
N LEU A 240 -12.13 1.23 1.54
CA LEU A 240 -12.11 2.48 0.80
C LEU A 240 -11.43 2.24 -0.55
N LEU A 241 -12.16 2.52 -1.64
CA LEU A 241 -11.65 2.45 -3.01
C LEU A 241 -11.39 3.86 -3.53
N ILE A 242 -10.15 4.17 -3.87
CA ILE A 242 -9.77 5.43 -4.54
C ILE A 242 -9.19 5.11 -5.90
N HIS A 243 -9.72 5.70 -6.99
CA HIS A 243 -9.26 5.41 -8.36
C HIS A 243 -9.57 6.55 -9.33
N GLY A 244 -8.68 6.79 -10.28
CA GLY A 244 -8.94 7.68 -11.40
C GLY A 244 -9.67 6.93 -12.53
N THR A 245 -10.74 7.52 -13.08
CA THR A 245 -11.58 6.81 -14.08
C THR A 245 -10.87 6.59 -15.42
N ASN A 246 -9.79 7.34 -15.70
CA ASN A 246 -8.98 7.23 -16.91
C ASN A 246 -7.60 6.58 -16.65
N ASP A 247 -7.50 5.73 -15.64
CA ASP A 247 -6.26 5.01 -15.33
C ASP A 247 -5.90 4.02 -16.45
N LYS A 248 -4.72 4.20 -17.05
CA LYS A 248 -4.19 3.36 -18.15
C LYS A 248 -3.14 2.37 -17.69
N ILE A 249 -2.76 2.40 -16.41
CA ILE A 249 -1.77 1.51 -15.80
C ILE A 249 -2.49 0.33 -15.14
N ILE A 250 -3.41 0.63 -14.21
CA ILE A 250 -4.32 -0.34 -13.64
C ILE A 250 -5.74 0.02 -14.10
N PRO A 251 -6.41 -0.85 -14.86
CA PRO A 251 -7.70 -0.49 -15.45
C PRO A 251 -8.74 -0.18 -14.38
N PHE A 252 -9.44 0.95 -14.48
CA PHE A 252 -10.55 1.30 -13.63
C PHE A 252 -11.72 0.31 -13.73
N THR A 253 -11.94 -0.22 -14.95
CA THR A 253 -12.96 -1.24 -15.22
C THR A 253 -12.31 -2.63 -15.31
N LYS A 254 -12.49 -3.33 -16.42
CA LYS A 254 -11.88 -4.64 -16.71
C LYS A 254 -10.85 -4.48 -17.82
N GLY A 255 -9.65 -5.00 -17.64
CA GLY A 255 -8.60 -4.88 -18.64
C GLY A 255 -7.30 -5.56 -18.28
N LYS A 256 -6.28 -5.29 -19.08
CA LYS A 256 -4.90 -5.70 -18.82
C LYS A 256 -4.16 -4.56 -18.10
N MET A 257 -3.28 -4.92 -17.18
CA MET A 257 -2.37 -4.00 -16.54
C MET A 257 -1.22 -3.64 -17.48
N LEU A 258 -0.68 -2.44 -17.35
CA LEU A 258 0.48 -1.97 -18.12
C LEU A 258 0.24 -1.96 -19.65
N ASN A 259 -0.80 -1.27 -20.11
CA ASN A 259 -0.84 -0.90 -21.52
C ASN A 259 0.24 0.16 -21.76
N LEU A 260 1.46 -0.31 -22.10
CA LEU A 260 2.66 0.52 -22.21
C LEU A 260 2.52 1.65 -23.24
N ASP A 261 1.78 1.46 -24.32
CA ASP A 261 1.61 2.47 -25.37
C ASP A 261 0.76 3.65 -24.90
N SER A 262 -0.21 3.41 -24.06
CA SER A 262 -1.03 4.46 -23.43
C SER A 262 -0.42 5.01 -22.15
N ALA A 263 0.37 4.23 -21.43
CA ALA A 263 1.00 4.61 -20.17
C ALA A 263 2.20 5.56 -20.34
N LYS A 264 2.93 5.50 -21.48
CA LYS A 264 4.06 6.39 -21.80
C LYS A 264 3.77 7.89 -21.64
N ARG A 265 2.50 8.28 -21.76
CA ARG A 265 2.07 9.69 -21.69
C ARG A 265 1.62 10.13 -20.30
N GLN A 266 1.50 9.23 -19.34
CA GLN A 266 0.83 9.53 -18.06
C GLN A 266 1.79 9.72 -16.88
N ASN A 267 2.99 9.11 -16.88
CA ASN A 267 3.84 9.13 -15.70
C ASN A 267 5.33 8.94 -16.06
N ARG A 268 6.24 9.70 -15.42
CA ARG A 268 7.70 9.57 -15.60
C ARG A 268 8.22 8.18 -15.23
N PHE A 269 7.66 7.57 -14.18
CA PHE A 269 7.95 6.20 -13.76
C PHE A 269 7.61 5.20 -14.88
N MET A 270 6.43 5.36 -15.49
CA MET A 270 6.00 4.51 -16.62
C MET A 270 6.79 4.75 -17.89
N LEU A 271 7.32 5.95 -18.08
CA LEU A 271 8.24 6.22 -19.20
C LEU A 271 9.52 5.38 -19.06
N GLY A 272 10.11 5.31 -17.87
CA GLY A 272 11.27 4.44 -17.58
C GLY A 272 10.95 2.96 -17.81
N TYR A 273 9.78 2.53 -17.37
CA TYR A 273 9.28 1.17 -17.57
C TYR A 273 9.10 0.79 -19.04
N ALA A 274 8.42 1.66 -19.80
CA ALA A 274 8.18 1.47 -21.21
C ALA A 274 9.46 1.52 -22.03
N SER A 275 10.41 2.38 -21.63
CA SER A 275 11.72 2.46 -22.26
C SER A 275 12.55 1.21 -22.03
N ALA A 276 12.55 0.67 -20.80
CA ALA A 276 13.18 -0.60 -20.47
C ALA A 276 12.56 -1.75 -21.25
N ALA A 277 11.23 -1.85 -21.27
CA ALA A 277 10.51 -2.88 -22.00
C ALA A 277 10.82 -2.84 -23.51
N SER A 278 10.88 -1.64 -24.08
CA SER A 278 11.25 -1.44 -25.49
C SER A 278 12.70 -1.82 -25.77
N ALA A 279 13.64 -1.35 -24.95
CA ALA A 279 15.07 -1.59 -25.13
C ALA A 279 15.44 -3.08 -25.05
N PHE A 280 14.76 -3.84 -24.18
CA PHE A 280 14.99 -5.27 -24.02
C PHE A 280 13.98 -6.16 -24.74
N ASN A 281 13.11 -5.57 -25.57
CA ASN A 281 12.04 -6.29 -26.26
C ASN A 281 11.22 -7.18 -25.29
N ILE A 282 10.78 -6.57 -24.17
CA ILE A 282 9.99 -7.27 -23.14
C ILE A 282 8.51 -7.16 -23.46
N ASN A 283 7.85 -8.31 -23.56
CA ASN A 283 6.40 -8.41 -23.72
C ASN A 283 5.75 -8.76 -22.37
N PHE A 284 4.84 -7.89 -21.92
CA PHE A 284 4.07 -8.08 -20.69
C PHE A 284 2.71 -8.69 -21.00
N SER A 285 2.52 -9.95 -20.63
CA SER A 285 1.24 -10.64 -20.72
C SER A 285 0.59 -10.75 -19.35
N SER A 286 0.08 -9.62 -18.82
CA SER A 286 -0.59 -9.60 -17.51
C SER A 286 -1.90 -10.41 -17.53
N PRO A 287 -2.38 -10.93 -16.39
CA PRO A 287 -3.73 -11.45 -16.25
C PRO A 287 -4.77 -10.34 -16.51
N THR A 288 -6.04 -10.71 -16.62
CA THR A 288 -7.13 -9.74 -16.61
C THR A 288 -7.31 -9.21 -15.19
N PHE A 289 -7.35 -7.89 -15.08
CA PHE A 289 -7.63 -7.18 -13.83
C PHE A 289 -9.03 -6.59 -13.84
N TYR A 290 -9.63 -6.53 -12.66
CA TYR A 290 -10.92 -5.93 -12.36
C TYR A 290 -10.68 -4.77 -11.41
N GLY A 291 -10.82 -3.54 -11.90
CA GLY A 291 -10.49 -2.32 -11.17
C GLY A 291 -11.59 -1.80 -10.26
N GLY A 292 -11.40 -0.57 -9.80
CA GLY A 292 -12.25 0.05 -8.78
C GLY A 292 -13.74 0.00 -9.07
N TYR A 293 -14.14 0.28 -10.31
CA TYR A 293 -15.55 0.24 -10.73
C TYR A 293 -16.18 -1.16 -10.60
N VAL A 294 -15.46 -2.20 -11.05
CA VAL A 294 -15.97 -3.57 -10.97
C VAL A 294 -16.03 -4.03 -9.51
N ILE A 295 -15.01 -3.70 -8.72
CA ILE A 295 -14.97 -4.05 -7.29
C ILE A 295 -16.14 -3.38 -6.57
N ASP A 296 -16.36 -2.07 -6.76
CA ASP A 296 -17.48 -1.31 -6.21
C ASP A 296 -18.83 -1.96 -6.53
N SER A 297 -19.07 -2.29 -7.80
CA SER A 297 -20.27 -2.97 -8.25
C SER A 297 -20.52 -4.29 -7.51
N ILE A 298 -19.47 -5.11 -7.32
CA ILE A 298 -19.58 -6.40 -6.63
C ILE A 298 -19.83 -6.20 -5.14
N LEU A 299 -19.12 -5.26 -4.50
CA LEU A 299 -19.32 -4.94 -3.07
C LEU A 299 -20.73 -4.43 -2.82
N THR A 300 -21.25 -3.54 -3.68
CA THR A 300 -22.62 -3.04 -3.61
C THR A 300 -23.66 -4.16 -3.74
N GLN A 301 -23.53 -5.01 -4.76
CA GLN A 301 -24.45 -6.14 -4.98
C GLN A 301 -24.47 -7.13 -3.81
N ASN A 302 -23.34 -7.31 -3.12
CA ASN A 302 -23.21 -8.21 -1.98
C ASN A 302 -23.42 -7.51 -0.62
N ARG A 303 -23.80 -6.23 -0.60
CA ARG A 303 -24.02 -5.41 0.60
C ARG A 303 -22.81 -5.37 1.54
N ILE A 304 -21.59 -5.41 0.98
CA ILE A 304 -20.35 -5.28 1.72
C ILE A 304 -20.08 -3.81 1.97
N VAL A 305 -19.74 -3.46 3.21
CA VAL A 305 -19.49 -2.07 3.61
C VAL A 305 -18.26 -1.54 2.88
N HIS A 306 -18.43 -0.48 2.11
CA HIS A 306 -17.34 0.19 1.40
C HIS A 306 -17.64 1.66 1.13
N GLU A 307 -16.62 2.40 0.80
CA GLU A 307 -16.66 3.81 0.40
C GLU A 307 -15.83 3.97 -0.87
N THR A 308 -16.19 4.94 -1.71
CA THR A 308 -15.51 5.22 -2.97
C THR A 308 -15.11 6.69 -3.09
N TYR A 309 -13.95 6.93 -3.70
CA TYR A 309 -13.56 8.24 -4.20
C TYR A 309 -12.98 8.06 -5.61
N PHE A 310 -13.89 8.06 -6.60
CA PHE A 310 -13.51 7.98 -8.00
C PHE A 310 -13.39 9.38 -8.58
N VAL A 311 -12.23 9.65 -9.24
CA VAL A 311 -11.95 10.97 -9.77
C VAL A 311 -12.01 10.93 -11.28
N ASP A 312 -13.01 11.63 -11.85
CA ASP A 312 -13.29 11.58 -13.27
C ASP A 312 -12.15 12.16 -14.12
N GLY A 313 -11.85 11.49 -15.24
CA GLY A 313 -10.85 11.89 -16.21
C GLY A 313 -9.39 11.74 -15.75
N LEU A 314 -9.13 11.44 -14.45
CA LEU A 314 -7.76 11.31 -13.95
C LEU A 314 -7.18 9.93 -14.16
N GLY A 315 -5.85 9.88 -14.31
CA GLY A 315 -5.04 8.68 -14.48
C GLY A 315 -4.53 8.12 -13.16
N HIS A 316 -3.45 7.33 -13.25
CA HIS A 316 -2.85 6.60 -12.12
C HIS A 316 -2.09 7.49 -11.12
N ASP A 317 -1.66 8.67 -11.51
CA ASP A 317 -0.71 9.54 -10.80
C ASP A 317 -1.32 10.84 -10.24
N PHE A 318 -2.64 10.88 -10.08
CA PHE A 318 -3.30 12.12 -9.64
C PHE A 318 -3.01 12.53 -8.20
N TYR A 319 -2.47 11.62 -7.40
CA TYR A 319 -2.21 11.79 -5.97
C TYR A 319 -1.10 12.80 -5.63
N ASP A 320 -0.26 13.18 -6.58
CA ASP A 320 0.84 14.16 -6.41
C ASP A 320 0.42 15.60 -6.74
N ARG A 321 -0.83 15.79 -7.21
CA ARG A 321 -1.38 17.08 -7.63
C ARG A 321 -2.41 17.59 -6.63
N GLU A 322 -2.32 18.87 -6.27
CA GLU A 322 -3.40 19.51 -5.52
C GLU A 322 -4.61 19.82 -6.43
N PRO A 323 -5.85 19.73 -5.94
CA PRO A 323 -6.23 19.43 -4.53
C PRO A 323 -6.33 17.93 -4.21
N TYR A 324 -5.99 17.05 -5.14
CA TYR A 324 -6.24 15.61 -5.01
C TYR A 324 -5.37 14.98 -3.92
N LYS A 325 -4.12 15.40 -3.77
CA LYS A 325 -3.22 14.94 -2.71
C LYS A 325 -3.86 15.14 -1.32
N THR A 326 -4.31 16.35 -1.05
CA THR A 326 -5.00 16.71 0.20
C THR A 326 -6.30 15.92 0.36
N ASN A 327 -7.09 15.77 -0.71
CA ASN A 327 -8.35 15.04 -0.67
C ASN A 327 -8.15 13.54 -0.40
N VAL A 328 -7.14 12.91 -1.00
CA VAL A 328 -6.83 11.49 -0.75
C VAL A 328 -6.46 11.28 0.71
N ILE A 329 -5.55 12.10 1.28
CA ILE A 329 -5.19 12.01 2.71
C ILE A 329 -6.41 12.21 3.60
N LYS A 330 -7.23 13.20 3.31
CA LYS A 330 -8.45 13.47 4.07
C LYS A 330 -9.40 12.27 4.07
N ARG A 331 -9.67 11.66 2.90
CA ARG A 331 -10.52 10.47 2.77
C ARG A 331 -9.95 9.27 3.54
N ILE A 332 -8.63 9.07 3.50
CA ILE A 332 -7.98 8.02 4.28
C ILE A 332 -8.22 8.25 5.78
N VAL A 333 -7.95 9.46 6.28
CA VAL A 333 -8.10 9.80 7.70
C VAL A 333 -9.56 9.63 8.16
N GLU A 334 -10.53 10.14 7.40
CA GLU A 334 -11.96 10.01 7.69
C GLU A 334 -12.40 8.54 7.76
N PHE A 335 -11.96 7.72 6.79
CA PHE A 335 -12.24 6.28 6.76
C PHE A 335 -11.65 5.56 7.97
N LEU A 336 -10.35 5.74 8.23
CA LEU A 336 -9.69 5.10 9.37
C LEU A 336 -10.35 5.49 10.69
N TYR A 337 -10.60 6.79 10.90
CA TYR A 337 -11.25 7.29 12.11
C TYR A 337 -12.64 6.70 12.33
N LYS A 338 -13.45 6.65 11.28
CA LYS A 338 -14.80 6.07 11.32
C LYS A 338 -14.75 4.62 11.81
N TYR A 339 -13.83 3.82 11.27
CA TYR A 339 -13.79 2.39 11.55
C TYR A 339 -12.92 2.00 12.76
N ILE A 340 -12.13 2.89 13.35
CA ILE A 340 -11.56 2.67 14.68
C ILE A 340 -12.66 2.55 15.75
N GLN A 341 -13.73 3.34 15.63
CA GLN A 341 -14.78 3.47 16.64
C GLN A 341 -15.79 2.30 16.63
N PHE A 342 -15.93 1.62 15.52
CA PHE A 342 -16.84 0.47 15.44
C PHE A 342 -16.30 -0.69 16.30
N ARG A 343 -17.13 -1.19 17.21
CA ARG A 343 -16.89 -2.36 18.06
C ARG A 343 -17.15 -3.67 17.31
#